data_704244e32bea0f73f7a46b3ce00094f4
#
_entry.id   704244e32bea0f73f7a46b3ce00094f4
#
_cell.length_a   1.000
_cell.length_b   1.000
_cell.length_c   1.000
_cell.angle_alpha   90.00
_cell.angle_beta   90.00
_cell.angle_gamma   90.00
#
_symmetry.space_group_name_H-M   'P 1'
#
loop_
_entity.id
_entity.type
_entity.pdbx_description
1 polymer ?
#
loop_
_entity_poly.entity_id
_entity_poly.type
_entity_poly.pdbx_seq_one_letter_code
_entity_poly.pdbx_strand_id
1 'polypeptide(L)' 'MSKKRKLQNDVYKEVREQFLTLNPLCQVCSSVASQVHHRRGRFGDRLNEVEFFLAVCFDCHHKIHMNPAWAYAKDYMVKR' A
#
# COMPACT_ATOMS: atom_id res chain seq x y z
N MET A 1 -12.97 4.27 19.10
CA MET A 1 -13.24 4.07 17.67
C MET A 1 -14.67 3.60 17.44
N SER A 2 -15.29 4.04 16.34
CA SER A 2 -16.62 3.55 15.98
C SER A 2 -16.53 2.09 15.51
N LYS A 3 -17.63 1.35 15.64
CA LYS A 3 -17.70 -0.05 15.18
C LYS A 3 -17.39 -0.18 13.69
N LYS A 4 -17.84 0.77 12.88
CA LYS A 4 -17.60 0.78 11.43
C LYS A 4 -16.10 0.79 11.12
N ARG A 5 -15.33 1.62 11.81
CA ARG A 5 -13.89 1.76 11.59
C ARG A 5 -13.14 0.49 12.00
N LYS A 6 -13.55 -0.14 13.10
CA LYS A 6 -12.96 -1.40 13.53
C LYS A 6 -13.15 -2.49 12.47
N LEU A 7 -14.36 -2.60 11.92
CA LEU A 7 -14.65 -3.58 10.88
C LEU A 7 -13.82 -3.33 9.62
N GLN A 8 -13.63 -2.07 9.22
CA GLN A 8 -12.80 -1.72 8.08
C GLN A 8 -11.34 -2.14 8.30
N ASN A 9 -10.81 -1.94 9.51
CA ASN A 9 -9.44 -2.32 9.84
C ASN A 9 -9.26 -3.83 9.84
N ASP A 10 -10.24 -4.59 10.33
CA ASP A 10 -10.19 -6.05 10.33
C ASP A 10 -10.18 -6.60 8.90
N VAL A 11 -11.05 -6.06 8.04
CA VAL A 11 -11.09 -6.42 6.61
C VAL A 11 -9.77 -6.06 5.92
N TYR A 12 -9.25 -4.88 6.20
CA TYR A 12 -7.97 -4.43 5.62
C TYR A 12 -6.83 -5.38 5.98
N LYS A 13 -6.75 -5.82 7.23
CA LYS A 13 -5.70 -6.73 7.65
C LYS A 13 -5.71 -8.01 6.83
N GLU A 14 -6.89 -8.57 6.62
CA GLU A 14 -7.05 -9.80 5.83
C GLU A 14 -6.69 -9.55 4.35
N VAL A 15 -7.18 -8.47 3.78
CA VAL A 15 -6.89 -8.09 2.38
C VAL A 15 -5.39 -7.87 2.19
N ARG A 16 -4.75 -7.20 3.13
CA ARG A 16 -3.31 -6.96 3.11
C ARG A 16 -2.52 -8.26 3.11
N GLU A 17 -2.88 -9.19 3.96
CA GLU A 17 -2.20 -10.49 4.05
C GLU A 17 -2.34 -11.26 2.74
N GLN A 18 -3.53 -11.29 2.16
CA GLN A 18 -3.77 -11.93 0.88
C GLN A 18 -2.98 -11.27 -0.24
N PHE A 19 -2.95 -9.94 -0.27
CA PHE A 19 -2.20 -9.20 -1.29
C PHE A 19 -0.70 -9.51 -1.21
N LEU A 20 -0.11 -9.53 -0.02
CA LEU A 20 1.30 -9.84 0.16
C LEU A 20 1.63 -11.30 -0.14
N THR A 21 0.67 -12.21 0.09
CA THR A 21 0.82 -13.62 -0.28
C THR A 21 0.91 -13.78 -1.81
N LEU A 22 0.09 -13.03 -2.54
CA LEU A 22 0.08 -13.06 -4.01
C LEU A 22 1.22 -12.24 -4.61
N ASN A 23 1.75 -11.28 -3.87
CA ASN A 23 2.82 -10.38 -4.32
C ASN A 23 3.95 -10.36 -3.28
N PRO A 24 4.70 -11.48 -3.15
CA PRO A 24 5.70 -11.59 -2.07
C PRO A 24 6.95 -10.76 -2.28
N LEU A 25 7.17 -10.23 -3.49
CA LEU A 25 8.35 -9.43 -3.78
C LEU A 25 8.00 -7.96 -3.94
N CYS A 26 8.91 -7.10 -3.45
CA CYS A 26 8.77 -5.65 -3.62
C CYS A 26 8.64 -5.31 -5.09
N GLN A 27 7.60 -4.56 -5.45
CA GLN A 27 7.33 -4.19 -6.83
C GLN A 27 8.22 -3.04 -7.33
N VAL A 28 9.10 -2.53 -6.46
CA VAL A 28 10.08 -1.50 -6.80
C VAL A 28 11.48 -2.08 -6.98
N CYS A 29 11.96 -2.88 -6.04
CA CYS A 29 13.33 -3.38 -6.05
C CYS A 29 13.47 -4.91 -6.08
N SER A 30 12.36 -5.64 -6.07
CA SER A 30 12.31 -7.11 -6.11
C SER A 30 12.82 -7.82 -4.85
N SER A 31 13.10 -7.10 -3.77
CA SER A 31 13.38 -7.68 -2.47
C SER A 31 12.09 -8.25 -1.87
N VAL A 32 12.18 -8.94 -0.75
CA VAL A 32 10.98 -9.44 -0.07
C VAL A 32 10.11 -8.26 0.36
N ALA A 33 8.84 -8.26 -0.05
CA ALA A 33 7.88 -7.24 0.35
C ALA A 33 7.39 -7.53 1.77
N SER A 34 7.27 -6.49 2.58
CA SER A 34 6.77 -6.60 3.95
C SER A 34 5.65 -5.60 4.24
N GLN A 35 5.38 -4.68 3.32
CA GLN A 35 4.42 -3.61 3.54
C GLN A 35 3.57 -3.40 2.30
N VAL A 36 2.39 -2.84 2.51
CA VAL A 36 1.50 -2.41 1.44
C VAL A 36 1.48 -0.89 1.41
N HIS A 37 1.86 -0.31 0.28
CA HIS A 37 1.77 1.12 0.04
C HIS A 37 0.47 1.42 -0.70
N HIS A 38 -0.28 2.40 -0.21
CA HIS A 38 -1.51 2.84 -0.84
C HIS A 38 -1.18 4.00 -1.79
N ARG A 39 -1.15 3.73 -3.09
CA ARG A 39 -0.74 4.74 -4.09
C ARG A 39 -1.62 5.98 -4.10
N ARG A 40 -2.91 5.85 -3.73
CA ARG A 40 -3.85 6.97 -3.65
C ARG A 40 -4.09 7.47 -2.23
N GLY A 41 -3.35 6.95 -1.27
CA GLY A 41 -3.53 7.31 0.14
C GLY A 41 -4.59 6.44 0.82
N ARG A 42 -4.81 6.68 2.11
CA ARG A 42 -5.62 5.81 2.97
C ARG A 42 -6.87 6.52 3.50
N PHE A 43 -7.54 7.31 2.65
CA PHE A 43 -8.72 8.06 3.07
C PHE A 43 -10.01 7.30 2.76
N GLY A 44 -10.92 7.26 3.73
CA GLY A 44 -12.23 6.67 3.57
C GLY A 44 -12.15 5.23 3.07
N ASP A 45 -12.86 4.94 2.01
CA ASP A 45 -12.94 3.59 1.44
C ASP A 45 -11.67 3.18 0.70
N ARG A 46 -10.72 4.09 0.49
CA ARG A 46 -9.46 3.80 -0.23
C ARG A 46 -8.55 2.85 0.51
N LEU A 47 -8.79 2.62 1.79
CA LEU A 47 -8.02 1.66 2.57
C LEU A 47 -8.00 0.26 1.93
N ASN A 48 -9.09 -0.14 1.29
CA ASN A 48 -9.26 -1.46 0.71
C ASN A 48 -9.33 -1.46 -0.84
N GLU A 49 -8.86 -0.39 -1.49
CA GLU A 49 -8.76 -0.34 -2.95
C GLU A 49 -7.53 -1.10 -3.42
N VAL A 50 -7.65 -2.42 -3.55
CA VAL A 50 -6.54 -3.32 -3.90
C VAL A 50 -5.85 -2.91 -5.21
N GLU A 51 -6.58 -2.36 -6.15
CA GLU A 51 -6.05 -1.88 -7.43
C GLU A 51 -4.99 -0.78 -7.27
N PHE A 52 -4.99 -0.08 -6.12
CA PHE A 52 -4.03 0.95 -5.80
C PHE A 52 -3.00 0.50 -4.76
N PHE A 53 -2.95 -0.79 -4.46
CA PHE A 53 -1.94 -1.33 -3.56
C PHE A 53 -0.64 -1.57 -4.30
N LEU A 54 0.47 -1.35 -3.59
CA LEU A 54 1.81 -1.66 -4.08
C LEU A 54 2.55 -2.44 -3.00
N ALA A 55 2.99 -3.65 -3.32
CA ALA A 55 3.79 -4.43 -2.38
C ALA A 55 5.21 -3.88 -2.36
N VAL A 56 5.71 -3.49 -1.20
CA VAL A 56 7.03 -2.84 -1.06
C VAL A 56 7.76 -3.36 0.16
N CYS A 57 9.10 -3.29 0.11
CA CYS A 57 9.91 -3.47 1.30
C CYS A 57 9.94 -2.17 2.10
N PHE A 58 10.40 -2.24 3.33
CA PHE A 58 10.47 -1.07 4.21
C PHE A 58 11.24 0.08 3.56
N ASP A 59 12.41 -0.21 2.99
CA ASP A 59 13.28 0.82 2.41
C ASP A 59 12.62 1.52 1.22
N CYS A 60 11.98 0.76 0.34
CA CYS A 60 11.28 1.34 -0.82
C CYS A 60 10.06 2.14 -0.40
N HIS A 61 9.31 1.70 0.61
CA HIS A 61 8.19 2.45 1.15
C HIS A 61 8.66 3.81 1.68
N HIS A 62 9.76 3.81 2.44
CA HIS A 62 10.38 5.04 2.92
C HIS A 62 10.83 5.94 1.76
N LYS A 63 11.49 5.37 0.76
CA LYS A 63 11.96 6.11 -0.41
C LYS A 63 10.83 6.79 -1.17
N ILE A 64 9.69 6.12 -1.31
CA ILE A 64 8.52 6.69 -1.97
C ILE A 64 8.05 7.95 -1.24
N HIS A 65 7.97 7.90 0.09
CA HIS A 65 7.52 9.04 0.88
C HIS A 65 8.53 10.18 0.91
N MET A 66 9.82 9.87 0.80
CA MET A 66 10.88 10.88 0.82
C MET A 66 11.13 11.51 -0.56
N ASN A 67 10.66 10.89 -1.64
CA ASN A 67 10.89 11.35 -3.02
C ASN A 67 9.57 11.36 -3.80
N PRO A 68 8.62 12.23 -3.44
CA PRO A 68 7.29 12.20 -4.07
C PRO A 68 7.31 12.45 -5.58
N ALA A 69 8.17 13.35 -6.08
CA ALA A 69 8.26 13.60 -7.51
C ALA A 69 8.65 12.33 -8.28
N TRP A 70 9.64 11.59 -7.77
CA TRP A 70 10.05 10.31 -8.36
C TRP A 70 8.92 9.28 -8.28
N ALA A 71 8.23 9.22 -7.14
CA ALA A 71 7.15 8.28 -6.94
C ALA A 71 5.98 8.54 -7.90
N TYR A 72 5.61 9.80 -8.09
CA TYR A 72 4.57 10.15 -9.06
C TYR A 72 4.98 9.80 -10.49
N ALA A 73 6.24 10.06 -10.84
CA ALA A 73 6.75 9.74 -12.18
C ALA A 73 6.72 8.24 -12.48
N LYS A 74 6.84 7.40 -11.45
CA LYS A 74 6.83 5.94 -11.58
C LYS A 74 5.46 5.32 -11.28
N ASP A 75 4.44 6.13 -11.05
CA ASP A 75 3.09 5.68 -10.65
C ASP A 75 3.05 4.93 -9.32
N TYR A 76 4.05 5.11 -8.47
CA TYR A 76 4.02 4.60 -7.10
C TYR A 76 3.15 5.45 -6.20
N MET A 77 2.88 6.69 -6.60
CA MET A 77 1.88 7.56 -6.01
C MET A 77 1.00 8.09 -7.11
N VAL A 78 -0.30 8.15 -6.86
CA VAL A 78 -1.29 8.62 -7.82
C VAL A 78 -2.07 9.75 -7.18
N LYS A 79 -2.35 10.81 -7.94
CA LYS A 79 -3.14 11.93 -7.44
C LYS A 79 -4.56 11.47 -7.15
N ARG A 80 -5.12 12.04 -6.09
CA ARG A 80 -6.48 11.74 -5.66
C ARG A 80 -7.51 12.30 -6.61
#